data_a9d1bab829870c49b711eba2216f053e
#
_entry.id   a9d1bab829870c49b711eba2216f053e
#
_cell.length_a   1.000
_cell.length_b   1.000
_cell.length_c   1.000
_cell.angle_alpha   90.00
_cell.angle_beta   90.00
_cell.angle_gamma   90.00
#
_symmetry.space_group_name_H-M   'P 1'
#
loop_
_entity.id
_entity.type
_entity.pdbx_description
1 polymer ?
#
loop_
_entity_poly.entity_id
_entity_poly.type
_entity_poly.pdbx_seq_one_letter_code
_entity_poly.pdbx_strand_id
1 'polypeptide(L)'
;MSKDFFEALALLEKENGVEAAVLVEKISSAITKAIKRDYPDTERISVIIDPENNVFEMALLKTVVEGEPEDPANEINISQAKTYKKRITVGDTCHIPLDKSKFGRVAAQSAKQSIRGDIKEINRAKLIEQFGSKEHECITVTVTKVEPNRGTVNLLYDGTELYLFRNEQIPGETLVEGDIVKVYVVQILNPDRKPIIKISRTHKDLVKRLFELEVPEIYDGTVEIKAISREAGGRTKIAVESKNPDVDAIGACIGPRRSRINAIVQELNGEKIDLIGYSEVPEEFIAKALAPAEVISVTIDDEDAKKCTVIVPNNQLSLAIGNRGQNAKLAARLTGFKIDIRPEFENTIKGIND
;
A
#
# COMPACT_ATOMS: atom_id res chain seq x y z
N MET A 1 34.24 -6.15 27.31
CA MET A 1 33.05 -5.27 27.11
C MET A 1 33.24 -4.26 25.96
N SER A 2 34.35 -3.49 25.88
CA SER A 2 34.54 -2.56 24.75
C SER A 2 34.75 -3.29 23.41
N LYS A 3 35.56 -4.35 23.40
CA LYS A 3 35.84 -5.11 22.18
C LYS A 3 34.62 -5.80 21.61
N ASP A 4 33.85 -6.48 22.41
CA ASP A 4 32.60 -7.15 22.01
C ASP A 4 31.56 -6.15 21.48
N PHE A 5 31.54 -4.93 22.02
CA PHE A 5 30.67 -3.85 21.58
C PHE A 5 31.05 -3.36 20.17
N PHE A 6 32.33 -3.13 19.91
CA PHE A 6 32.80 -2.68 18.60
C PHE A 6 32.72 -3.77 17.53
N GLU A 7 32.97 -5.04 17.90
CA GLU A 7 32.74 -6.18 17.00
C GLU A 7 31.27 -6.30 16.61
N ALA A 8 30.36 -6.14 17.56
CA ALA A 8 28.91 -6.12 17.29
C ALA A 8 28.52 -4.92 16.41
N LEU A 9 29.11 -3.74 16.62
CA LEU A 9 28.85 -2.55 15.82
C LEU A 9 29.27 -2.77 14.35
N ALA A 10 30.48 -3.30 14.14
CA ALA A 10 31.01 -3.60 12.81
C ALA A 10 30.21 -4.69 12.07
N LEU A 11 29.72 -5.72 12.81
CA LEU A 11 28.85 -6.74 12.25
C LEU A 11 27.52 -6.14 11.78
N LEU A 12 26.95 -5.25 12.57
CA LEU A 12 25.69 -4.57 12.28
C LEU A 12 25.78 -3.62 11.09
N GLU A 13 26.91 -2.91 10.94
CA GLU A 13 27.21 -2.10 9.76
C GLU A 13 27.23 -2.96 8.49
N LYS A 14 27.91 -4.09 8.55
CA LYS A 14 28.06 -5.02 7.42
C LYS A 14 26.74 -5.68 7.02
N GLU A 15 25.91 -6.08 8.00
CA GLU A 15 24.65 -6.77 7.75
C GLU A 15 23.51 -5.84 7.29
N ASN A 16 23.50 -4.59 7.76
CA ASN A 16 22.36 -3.70 7.58
C ASN A 16 22.64 -2.47 6.71
N GLY A 17 23.90 -2.25 6.30
CA GLY A 17 24.28 -1.10 5.45
C GLY A 17 24.14 0.27 6.11
N VAL A 18 24.09 0.32 7.45
CA VAL A 18 23.98 1.57 8.22
C VAL A 18 25.38 2.05 8.59
N GLU A 19 25.74 3.28 8.23
CA GLU A 19 27.05 3.84 8.54
C GLU A 19 27.35 3.86 10.05
N ALA A 20 28.52 3.38 10.44
CA ALA A 20 28.94 3.34 11.84
C ALA A 20 28.86 4.70 12.52
N ALA A 21 29.15 5.79 11.82
CA ALA A 21 29.10 7.15 12.32
C ALA A 21 27.69 7.53 12.84
N VAL A 22 26.64 7.18 12.10
CA VAL A 22 25.23 7.45 12.48
C VAL A 22 24.85 6.65 13.72
N LEU A 23 25.30 5.40 13.80
CA LEU A 23 25.04 4.56 14.99
C LEU A 23 25.76 5.10 16.21
N VAL A 24 27.01 5.52 16.09
CA VAL A 24 27.81 6.14 17.17
C VAL A 24 27.15 7.38 17.70
N GLU A 25 26.66 8.28 16.83
CA GLU A 25 25.99 9.52 17.25
C GLU A 25 24.72 9.21 18.05
N LYS A 26 23.87 8.29 17.57
CA LYS A 26 22.62 7.91 18.25
C LYS A 26 22.88 7.22 19.59
N ILE A 27 23.89 6.35 19.67
CA ILE A 27 24.30 5.67 20.91
C ILE A 27 24.85 6.69 21.92
N SER A 28 25.73 7.60 21.45
CA SER A 28 26.30 8.68 22.27
C SER A 28 25.19 9.57 22.87
N SER A 29 24.21 9.97 22.05
CA SER A 29 23.05 10.75 22.51
C SER A 29 22.23 10.01 23.57
N ALA A 30 21.99 8.70 23.38
CA ALA A 30 21.23 7.89 24.33
C ALA A 30 21.96 7.72 25.68
N ILE A 31 23.28 7.50 25.62
CA ILE A 31 24.13 7.39 26.81
C ILE A 31 24.13 8.74 27.56
N THR A 32 24.32 9.85 26.84
CA THR A 32 24.28 11.20 27.42
C THR A 32 22.96 11.46 28.16
N LYS A 33 21.81 11.07 27.54
CA LYS A 33 20.50 11.17 28.21
C LYS A 33 20.39 10.28 29.44
N ALA A 34 20.97 9.09 29.42
CA ALA A 34 20.97 8.19 30.57
C ALA A 34 21.86 8.74 31.72
N ILE A 35 23.05 9.28 31.40
CA ILE A 35 23.92 9.93 32.37
C ILE A 35 23.21 11.13 32.97
N LYS A 36 22.56 11.98 32.18
CA LYS A 36 21.84 13.16 32.65
C LYS A 36 20.65 12.82 33.55
N ARG A 37 20.02 11.65 33.38
CA ARG A 37 18.98 11.15 34.27
C ARG A 37 19.55 10.74 35.64
N ASP A 38 20.75 10.14 35.65
CA ASP A 38 21.40 9.69 36.89
C ASP A 38 22.16 10.84 37.61
N TYR A 39 22.54 11.88 36.83
CA TYR A 39 23.23 13.09 37.30
C TYR A 39 22.53 14.35 36.80
N PRO A 40 21.32 14.67 37.29
CA PRO A 40 20.45 15.71 36.72
C PRO A 40 21.05 17.11 36.75
N ASP A 41 21.83 17.41 37.81
CA ASP A 41 22.41 18.74 38.07
C ASP A 41 23.73 18.97 37.31
N THR A 42 24.24 17.95 36.59
CA THR A 42 25.48 18.07 35.83
C THR A 42 25.18 18.70 34.45
N GLU A 43 25.85 19.80 34.15
CA GLU A 43 25.68 20.52 32.88
C GLU A 43 26.49 19.90 31.74
N ARG A 44 27.72 19.44 32.04
CA ARG A 44 28.71 19.05 31.04
C ARG A 44 29.06 17.56 31.14
N ILE A 45 28.75 16.82 30.09
CA ILE A 45 29.00 15.38 29.97
C ILE A 45 29.84 15.13 28.73
N SER A 46 30.86 14.29 28.84
CA SER A 46 31.64 13.80 27.69
C SER A 46 31.36 12.32 27.48
N VAL A 47 30.96 11.97 26.24
CA VAL A 47 30.83 10.59 25.78
C VAL A 47 31.64 10.48 24.49
N ILE A 48 32.68 9.66 24.49
CA ILE A 48 33.57 9.44 23.35
C ILE A 48 33.44 7.97 22.94
N ILE A 49 32.99 7.75 21.71
CA ILE A 49 32.90 6.44 21.08
C ILE A 49 33.67 6.53 19.78
N ASP A 50 34.81 5.85 19.71
CA ASP A 50 35.68 5.80 18.54
C ASP A 50 35.83 4.34 18.12
N PRO A 51 35.15 3.90 17.05
CA PRO A 51 35.22 2.52 16.56
C PRO A 51 36.59 2.16 15.99
N GLU A 52 37.30 3.11 15.38
CA GLU A 52 38.59 2.86 14.75
C GLU A 52 39.70 2.53 15.77
N ASN A 53 39.66 3.27 16.89
CA ASN A 53 40.64 3.09 17.97
C ASN A 53 40.10 2.22 19.12
N ASN A 54 38.89 1.66 19.01
CA ASN A 54 38.24 0.89 20.05
C ASN A 54 38.12 1.66 21.40
N VAL A 55 37.91 3.00 21.33
CA VAL A 55 37.80 3.86 22.49
C VAL A 55 36.33 4.03 22.85
N PHE A 56 36.01 3.71 24.11
CA PHE A 56 34.69 3.97 24.70
C PHE A 56 34.91 4.60 26.06
N GLU A 57 34.69 5.92 26.15
CA GLU A 57 34.93 6.71 27.37
C GLU A 57 33.71 7.58 27.71
N MET A 58 33.45 7.71 28.99
CA MET A 58 32.41 8.55 29.53
C MET A 58 32.95 9.27 30.77
N ALA A 59 32.70 10.57 30.84
CA ALA A 59 33.15 11.38 31.98
C ALA A 59 32.17 12.52 32.25
N LEU A 60 32.04 12.87 33.52
CA LEU A 60 31.51 14.16 33.94
C LEU A 60 32.63 15.19 33.83
N LEU A 61 32.30 16.35 33.26
CA LEU A 61 33.26 17.44 33.10
C LEU A 61 32.99 18.46 34.20
N LYS A 62 33.92 18.60 35.15
CA LYS A 62 33.84 19.56 36.26
C LYS A 62 34.94 20.60 36.18
N THR A 63 34.61 21.85 36.53
CA THR A 63 35.61 22.93 36.60
C THR A 63 36.38 22.81 37.92
N VAL A 64 37.70 22.94 37.85
CA VAL A 64 38.57 22.89 39.05
C VAL A 64 38.57 24.23 39.75
N VAL A 65 38.22 24.21 41.05
CA VAL A 65 38.16 25.39 41.90
C VAL A 65 39.13 25.29 43.05
N GLU A 66 39.53 26.44 43.60
CA GLU A 66 40.33 26.56 44.83
C GLU A 66 39.39 26.61 46.03
N GLY A 67 39.50 25.64 46.93
CA GLY A 67 38.63 25.57 48.11
C GLY A 67 37.43 24.61 47.94
N GLU A 68 36.38 24.81 48.74
CA GLU A 68 35.16 24.00 48.62
C GLU A 68 34.34 24.43 47.42
N PRO A 69 33.86 23.47 46.59
CA PRO A 69 33.01 23.77 45.42
C PRO A 69 31.68 24.41 45.83
N GLU A 70 31.31 25.53 45.22
CA GLU A 70 29.99 26.14 45.40
C GLU A 70 28.88 25.31 44.72
N ASP A 71 29.22 24.74 43.57
CA ASP A 71 28.36 23.78 42.84
C ASP A 71 29.05 22.41 42.72
N PRO A 72 28.84 21.49 43.68
CA PRO A 72 29.47 20.17 43.66
C PRO A 72 29.10 19.31 42.46
N ALA A 73 28.02 19.63 41.70
CA ALA A 73 27.65 18.95 40.50
C ALA A 73 28.60 19.30 39.31
N ASN A 74 29.00 20.56 39.19
CA ASN A 74 29.77 21.09 38.06
C ASN A 74 31.20 21.55 38.45
N GLU A 75 31.55 21.56 39.73
CA GLU A 75 32.86 21.95 40.25
C GLU A 75 33.52 20.84 41.03
N ILE A 76 34.85 20.88 41.12
CA ILE A 76 35.66 19.94 41.91
C ILE A 76 36.85 20.67 42.54
N ASN A 77 37.16 20.36 43.81
CA ASN A 77 38.32 20.87 44.49
C ASN A 77 39.62 20.39 43.82
N ILE A 78 40.63 21.27 43.73
CA ILE A 78 41.91 20.99 43.09
C ILE A 78 42.62 19.77 43.73
N SER A 79 42.47 19.52 45.02
CA SER A 79 43.07 18.35 45.70
C SER A 79 42.45 17.04 45.20
N GLN A 80 41.14 17.03 44.99
CA GLN A 80 40.41 15.90 44.42
C GLN A 80 40.70 15.76 42.93
N ALA A 81 40.76 16.86 42.17
CA ALA A 81 41.03 16.85 40.74
C ALA A 81 42.41 16.25 40.41
N LYS A 82 43.42 16.48 41.27
CA LYS A 82 44.77 15.89 41.17
C LYS A 82 44.78 14.36 41.24
N THR A 83 43.76 13.71 41.81
CA THR A 83 43.66 12.25 41.82
C THR A 83 43.33 11.68 40.42
N TYR A 84 42.68 12.47 39.59
CA TYR A 84 42.33 12.11 38.24
C TYR A 84 43.39 12.55 37.20
N LYS A 85 44.02 13.72 37.40
CA LYS A 85 45.05 14.27 36.53
C LYS A 85 46.13 15.00 37.36
N LYS A 86 47.35 14.45 37.36
CA LYS A 86 48.46 14.95 38.19
C LYS A 86 48.85 16.44 37.93
N ARG A 87 48.73 16.88 36.68
CA ARG A 87 49.03 18.27 36.26
C ARG A 87 47.77 18.98 35.89
N ILE A 88 46.97 19.40 36.86
CA ILE A 88 45.73 20.15 36.66
C ILE A 88 45.79 21.42 37.51
N THR A 89 45.28 22.52 36.97
CA THR A 89 45.27 23.85 37.62
C THR A 89 43.84 24.34 37.84
N VAL A 90 43.68 25.32 38.73
CA VAL A 90 42.39 25.98 38.94
C VAL A 90 41.90 26.61 37.65
N GLY A 91 40.65 26.43 37.31
CA GLY A 91 40.01 26.86 36.06
C GLY A 91 40.04 25.79 34.93
N ASP A 92 40.85 24.72 35.08
CA ASP A 92 40.86 23.61 34.11
C ASP A 92 39.59 22.77 34.19
N THR A 93 39.30 22.04 33.13
CA THR A 93 38.25 21.01 33.11
C THR A 93 38.81 19.67 33.56
N CYS A 94 38.28 19.10 34.61
CA CYS A 94 38.59 17.78 35.12
C CYS A 94 37.59 16.75 34.54
N HIS A 95 38.11 15.67 33.95
CA HIS A 95 37.32 14.56 33.46
C HIS A 95 37.19 13.49 34.56
N ILE A 96 35.99 13.34 35.12
CA ILE A 96 35.68 12.32 36.11
C ILE A 96 35.12 11.10 35.41
N PRO A 97 35.87 10.00 35.31
CA PRO A 97 35.45 8.83 34.54
C PRO A 97 34.24 8.17 35.21
N LEU A 98 33.28 7.79 34.40
CA LEU A 98 32.10 7.02 34.80
C LEU A 98 32.31 5.53 34.61
N ASP A 99 31.63 4.71 35.42
CA ASP A 99 31.70 3.27 35.31
C ASP A 99 31.04 2.79 34.01
N LYS A 100 31.89 2.24 33.11
CA LYS A 100 31.49 1.71 31.83
C LYS A 100 30.49 0.54 31.96
N SER A 101 30.50 -0.20 33.04
CA SER A 101 29.61 -1.36 33.24
C SER A 101 28.16 -0.93 33.45
N LYS A 102 27.93 0.18 34.10
CA LYS A 102 26.61 0.73 34.40
C LYS A 102 25.87 1.17 33.13
N PHE A 103 26.58 1.77 32.16
CA PHE A 103 26.01 2.31 30.94
C PHE A 103 26.15 1.38 29.74
N GLY A 104 26.94 0.32 29.83
CA GLY A 104 27.12 -0.65 28.72
C GLY A 104 25.80 -1.33 28.29
N ARG A 105 24.91 -1.63 29.23
CA ARG A 105 23.57 -2.17 28.91
C ARG A 105 22.69 -1.15 28.19
N VAL A 106 22.74 0.11 28.60
CA VAL A 106 22.00 1.20 27.95
C VAL A 106 22.50 1.42 26.53
N ALA A 107 23.84 1.40 26.34
CA ALA A 107 24.46 1.50 25.03
C ALA A 107 24.02 0.37 24.09
N ALA A 108 24.09 -0.88 24.56
CA ALA A 108 23.69 -2.04 23.78
C ALA A 108 22.19 -2.03 23.42
N GLN A 109 21.35 -1.65 24.37
CA GLN A 109 19.89 -1.57 24.13
C GLN A 109 19.53 -0.42 23.18
N SER A 110 20.20 0.73 23.32
CA SER A 110 20.02 1.88 22.43
C SER A 110 20.49 1.57 21.00
N ALA A 111 21.66 0.93 20.86
CA ALA A 111 22.16 0.47 19.57
C ALA A 111 21.13 -0.44 18.88
N LYS A 112 20.62 -1.46 19.61
CA LYS A 112 19.61 -2.38 19.07
C LYS A 112 18.31 -1.68 18.65
N GLN A 113 17.85 -0.68 19.42
CA GLN A 113 16.66 0.08 19.07
C GLN A 113 16.90 1.00 17.87
N SER A 114 18.06 1.67 17.81
CA SER A 114 18.43 2.53 16.68
C SER A 114 18.47 1.75 15.38
N ILE A 115 19.20 0.63 15.38
CA ILE A 115 19.31 -0.24 14.19
C ILE A 115 17.96 -0.73 13.72
N ARG A 116 17.10 -1.18 14.64
CA ARG A 116 15.73 -1.57 14.29
C ARG A 116 14.91 -0.41 13.72
N GLY A 117 15.15 0.81 14.20
CA GLY A 117 14.54 2.03 13.67
C GLY A 117 15.02 2.31 12.25
N ASP A 118 16.34 2.29 12.04
CA ASP A 118 16.96 2.59 10.76
C ASP A 118 16.61 1.55 9.70
N ILE A 119 16.60 0.25 10.03
CA ILE A 119 16.13 -0.81 9.12
C ILE A 119 14.67 -0.60 8.72
N LYS A 120 13.81 -0.23 9.68
CA LYS A 120 12.41 0.08 9.36
C LYS A 120 12.29 1.27 8.42
N GLU A 121 13.11 2.29 8.62
CA GLU A 121 13.12 3.49 7.78
C GLU A 121 13.61 3.20 6.36
N ILE A 122 14.70 2.44 6.23
CA ILE A 122 15.23 2.00 4.93
C ILE A 122 14.19 1.13 4.20
N ASN A 123 13.58 0.16 4.89
CA ASN A 123 12.55 -0.69 4.30
C ASN A 123 11.31 0.14 3.91
N ARG A 124 10.94 1.15 4.71
CA ARG A 124 9.88 2.09 4.40
C ARG A 124 10.18 2.87 3.13
N ALA A 125 11.35 3.48 3.06
CA ALA A 125 11.77 4.26 1.89
C ALA A 125 11.80 3.39 0.63
N LYS A 126 12.36 2.18 0.71
CA LYS A 126 12.40 1.22 -0.39
C LYS A 126 10.99 0.83 -0.87
N LEU A 127 10.05 0.56 0.05
CA LEU A 127 8.66 0.25 -0.31
C LEU A 127 7.98 1.42 -1.02
N ILE A 128 8.16 2.64 -0.51
CA ILE A 128 7.56 3.84 -1.12
C ILE A 128 8.17 4.09 -2.50
N GLU A 129 9.47 3.97 -2.67
CA GLU A 129 10.15 4.11 -3.95
C GLU A 129 9.67 3.06 -4.97
N GLN A 130 9.64 1.78 -4.56
CA GLN A 130 9.25 0.66 -5.41
C GLN A 130 7.79 0.74 -5.86
N PHE A 131 6.88 1.14 -4.98
CA PHE A 131 5.44 1.13 -5.25
C PHE A 131 4.84 2.51 -5.54
N GLY A 132 5.55 3.61 -5.30
CA GLY A 132 5.04 4.95 -5.56
C GLY A 132 4.65 5.17 -7.03
N SER A 133 5.45 4.65 -7.96
CA SER A 133 5.15 4.68 -9.41
C SER A 133 4.20 3.57 -9.86
N LYS A 134 3.79 2.67 -8.96
CA LYS A 134 2.91 1.53 -9.24
C LYS A 134 1.50 1.71 -8.70
N GLU A 135 1.23 2.79 -7.97
CA GLU A 135 -0.15 3.11 -7.58
C GLU A 135 -1.03 3.23 -8.82
N HIS A 136 -2.21 2.63 -8.74
CA HIS A 136 -3.16 2.55 -9.85
C HIS A 136 -2.70 1.71 -11.05
N GLU A 137 -1.66 0.90 -10.90
CA GLU A 137 -1.16 -0.01 -11.92
C GLU A 137 -1.49 -1.48 -11.62
N CYS A 138 -1.44 -2.30 -12.67
CA CYS A 138 -1.54 -3.75 -12.57
C CYS A 138 -0.13 -4.35 -12.51
N ILE A 139 0.13 -5.17 -11.49
CA ILE A 139 1.40 -5.88 -11.33
C ILE A 139 1.17 -7.39 -11.35
N THR A 140 2.17 -8.12 -11.83
CA THR A 140 2.18 -9.59 -11.82
C THR A 140 2.93 -10.07 -10.58
N VAL A 141 2.31 -10.95 -9.81
CA VAL A 141 2.82 -11.45 -8.55
C VAL A 141 2.75 -12.97 -8.48
N THR A 142 3.60 -13.58 -7.65
CA THR A 142 3.59 -15.02 -7.41
C THR A 142 3.00 -15.34 -6.05
N VAL A 143 2.09 -16.31 -5.97
CA VAL A 143 1.54 -16.81 -4.71
C VAL A 143 2.61 -17.60 -3.96
N THR A 144 2.97 -17.17 -2.77
CA THR A 144 3.97 -17.85 -1.92
C THR A 144 3.36 -18.69 -0.85
N LYS A 145 2.18 -18.29 -0.34
CA LYS A 145 1.50 -19.01 0.72
C LYS A 145 0.03 -18.66 0.77
N VAL A 146 -0.80 -19.65 1.01
CA VAL A 146 -2.23 -19.46 1.31
C VAL A 146 -2.47 -19.74 2.78
N GLU A 147 -3.10 -18.81 3.51
CA GLU A 147 -3.46 -18.96 4.93
C GLU A 147 -4.98 -19.16 5.10
N PRO A 148 -5.48 -20.41 5.05
CA PRO A 148 -6.93 -20.69 5.05
C PRO A 148 -7.64 -20.14 6.29
N ASN A 149 -6.99 -20.20 7.45
CA ASN A 149 -7.56 -19.77 8.74
C ASN A 149 -7.79 -18.24 8.79
N ARG A 150 -6.97 -17.46 8.10
CA ARG A 150 -7.07 -16.00 8.01
C ARG A 150 -7.75 -15.53 6.72
N GLY A 151 -7.84 -16.43 5.74
CA GLY A 151 -8.31 -16.10 4.41
C GLY A 151 -7.40 -15.12 3.67
N THR A 152 -6.12 -15.06 4.03
CA THR A 152 -5.12 -14.18 3.41
C THR A 152 -4.23 -15.01 2.50
N VAL A 153 -3.87 -14.44 1.35
CA VAL A 153 -2.90 -14.99 0.42
C VAL A 153 -1.65 -14.12 0.42
N ASN A 154 -0.49 -14.72 0.67
CA ASN A 154 0.80 -14.04 0.62
C ASN A 154 1.30 -14.11 -0.82
N LEU A 155 1.74 -12.99 -1.32
CA LEU A 155 2.19 -12.79 -2.69
C LEU A 155 3.60 -12.20 -2.67
N LEU A 156 4.40 -12.53 -3.69
CA LEU A 156 5.74 -12.00 -3.87
C LEU A 156 5.81 -11.15 -5.13
N TYR A 157 6.30 -9.93 -4.97
CA TYR A 157 6.58 -9.01 -6.06
C TYR A 157 7.99 -8.44 -5.89
N ASP A 158 8.91 -8.77 -6.81
CA ASP A 158 10.29 -8.26 -6.83
C ASP A 158 10.97 -8.29 -5.44
N GLY A 159 10.91 -9.46 -4.79
CA GLY A 159 11.48 -9.68 -3.45
C GLY A 159 10.68 -9.08 -2.28
N THR A 160 9.58 -8.39 -2.55
CA THR A 160 8.71 -7.80 -1.54
C THR A 160 7.47 -8.66 -1.31
N GLU A 161 7.18 -8.98 -0.05
CA GLU A 161 5.98 -9.73 0.34
C GLU A 161 4.77 -8.79 0.42
N LEU A 162 3.68 -9.18 -0.25
CA LEU A 162 2.40 -8.48 -0.28
C LEU A 162 1.30 -9.38 0.27
N TYR A 163 0.21 -8.77 0.75
CA TYR A 163 -0.90 -9.49 1.37
C TYR A 163 -2.21 -9.20 0.64
N LEU A 164 -2.80 -10.24 0.04
CA LEU A 164 -4.12 -10.16 -0.58
C LEU A 164 -5.17 -10.66 0.43
N PHE A 165 -5.90 -9.73 1.01
CA PHE A 165 -6.94 -10.03 1.99
C PHE A 165 -8.16 -10.65 1.34
N ARG A 166 -8.94 -11.42 2.10
CA ARG A 166 -10.10 -12.18 1.62
C ARG A 166 -11.14 -11.35 0.86
N ASN A 167 -11.39 -10.13 1.30
CA ASN A 167 -12.33 -9.20 0.67
C ASN A 167 -11.81 -8.59 -0.64
N GLU A 168 -10.52 -8.75 -0.92
CA GLU A 168 -9.87 -8.30 -2.14
C GLU A 168 -9.59 -9.46 -3.13
N GLN A 169 -9.96 -10.70 -2.77
CA GLN A 169 -9.88 -11.88 -3.63
C GLN A 169 -11.17 -12.04 -4.44
N ILE A 170 -11.07 -12.53 -5.67
CA ILE A 170 -12.24 -12.78 -6.51
C ILE A 170 -13.09 -13.88 -5.86
N PRO A 171 -14.40 -13.67 -5.66
CA PRO A 171 -15.28 -14.70 -5.11
C PRO A 171 -15.25 -15.99 -5.94
N GLY A 172 -15.01 -17.13 -5.28
CA GLY A 172 -14.92 -18.44 -5.94
C GLY A 172 -13.57 -18.76 -6.59
N GLU A 173 -12.60 -17.83 -6.54
CA GLU A 173 -11.23 -18.10 -6.99
C GLU A 173 -10.49 -18.96 -5.96
N THR A 174 -9.77 -19.96 -6.43
CA THR A 174 -8.90 -20.79 -5.60
C THR A 174 -7.46 -20.57 -6.03
N LEU A 175 -6.72 -19.80 -5.24
CA LEU A 175 -5.30 -19.58 -5.45
C LEU A 175 -4.49 -20.66 -4.73
N VAL A 176 -3.44 -21.13 -5.38
CA VAL A 176 -2.50 -22.13 -4.81
C VAL A 176 -1.07 -21.59 -4.87
N GLU A 177 -0.21 -22.14 -4.03
CA GLU A 177 1.21 -21.77 -3.98
C GLU A 177 1.88 -22.05 -5.34
N GLY A 178 2.61 -21.06 -5.87
CA GLY A 178 3.23 -21.10 -7.17
C GLY A 178 2.42 -20.45 -8.29
N ASP A 179 1.14 -20.12 -8.07
CA ASP A 179 0.35 -19.40 -9.07
C ASP A 179 0.94 -18.02 -9.37
N ILE A 180 0.85 -17.64 -10.63
CA ILE A 180 1.21 -16.30 -11.11
C ILE A 180 -0.08 -15.58 -11.46
N VAL A 181 -0.37 -14.48 -10.77
CA VAL A 181 -1.62 -13.72 -10.92
C VAL A 181 -1.36 -12.24 -11.03
N LYS A 182 -2.30 -11.52 -11.63
CA LYS A 182 -2.26 -10.06 -11.72
C LYS A 182 -3.10 -9.43 -10.62
N VAL A 183 -2.54 -8.43 -9.96
CA VAL A 183 -3.23 -7.64 -8.92
C VAL A 183 -3.16 -6.14 -9.23
N TYR A 184 -4.19 -5.42 -8.85
CA TYR A 184 -4.22 -3.97 -8.95
C TYR A 184 -3.69 -3.34 -7.67
N VAL A 185 -2.72 -2.44 -7.79
CA VAL A 185 -2.21 -1.65 -6.66
C VAL A 185 -3.15 -0.49 -6.43
N VAL A 186 -3.92 -0.54 -5.35
CA VAL A 186 -4.93 0.47 -5.05
C VAL A 186 -4.29 1.73 -4.52
N GLN A 187 -3.48 1.61 -3.47
CA GLN A 187 -2.78 2.72 -2.82
C GLN A 187 -1.79 2.23 -1.76
N ILE A 188 -0.89 3.12 -1.35
CA ILE A 188 -0.01 2.93 -0.20
C ILE A 188 -0.67 3.52 1.04
N LEU A 189 -1.00 2.66 2.01
CA LEU A 189 -1.57 3.08 3.30
C LEU A 189 -0.47 3.37 4.31
N ASN A 190 -0.68 4.37 5.18
CA ASN A 190 0.23 4.74 6.28
C ASN A 190 1.70 4.96 5.84
N PRO A 191 1.98 5.77 4.80
CA PRO A 191 3.33 5.94 4.26
C PRO A 191 4.32 6.45 5.31
N ASP A 192 3.87 7.24 6.29
CA ASP A 192 4.73 7.89 7.30
C ASP A 192 5.15 6.97 8.46
N ARG A 193 4.47 5.83 8.63
CA ARG A 193 4.74 4.94 9.78
C ARG A 193 5.13 3.52 9.35
N LYS A 194 4.13 2.77 8.91
CA LYS A 194 4.28 1.39 8.42
C LYS A 194 3.50 1.29 7.11
N PRO A 195 4.15 1.48 5.96
CA PRO A 195 3.49 1.41 4.68
C PRO A 195 2.90 0.01 4.47
N ILE A 196 1.68 -0.01 4.00
CA ILE A 196 0.96 -1.22 3.60
C ILE A 196 0.52 -1.00 2.17
N ILE A 197 0.99 -1.84 1.27
CA ILE A 197 0.56 -1.81 -0.13
C ILE A 197 -0.80 -2.47 -0.20
N LYS A 198 -1.85 -1.68 -0.43
CA LYS A 198 -3.19 -2.20 -0.66
C LYS A 198 -3.29 -2.68 -2.09
N ILE A 199 -3.50 -3.97 -2.26
CA ILE A 199 -3.69 -4.64 -3.54
C ILE A 199 -5.08 -5.26 -3.61
N SER A 200 -5.63 -5.39 -4.82
CA SER A 200 -6.98 -5.91 -5.03
C SER A 200 -7.10 -6.69 -6.34
N ARG A 201 -7.85 -7.78 -6.30
CA ARG A 201 -8.35 -8.49 -7.50
C ARG A 201 -9.83 -8.22 -7.76
N THR A 202 -10.53 -7.56 -6.80
CA THR A 202 -11.95 -7.20 -6.94
C THR A 202 -12.16 -5.79 -7.49
N HIS A 203 -11.15 -4.94 -7.50
CA HIS A 203 -11.26 -3.56 -7.96
C HIS A 203 -11.62 -3.49 -9.46
N LYS A 204 -12.50 -2.56 -9.84
CA LYS A 204 -12.94 -2.40 -11.23
C LYS A 204 -11.79 -2.05 -12.18
N ASP A 205 -10.82 -1.26 -11.68
CA ASP A 205 -9.70 -0.79 -12.49
C ASP A 205 -8.66 -1.90 -12.77
N LEU A 206 -8.71 -3.05 -12.05
CA LEU A 206 -7.97 -4.24 -12.49
C LEU A 206 -8.39 -4.62 -13.92
N VAL A 207 -9.70 -4.64 -14.19
CA VAL A 207 -10.21 -4.99 -15.51
C VAL A 207 -9.76 -3.96 -16.55
N LYS A 208 -9.80 -2.67 -16.21
CA LYS A 208 -9.29 -1.59 -17.07
C LYS A 208 -7.84 -1.84 -17.47
N ARG A 209 -6.96 -2.10 -16.48
CA ARG A 209 -5.54 -2.36 -16.71
C ARG A 209 -5.29 -3.65 -17.52
N LEU A 210 -6.10 -4.68 -17.30
CA LEU A 210 -6.02 -5.90 -18.12
C LEU A 210 -6.33 -5.62 -19.58
N PHE A 211 -7.35 -4.79 -19.87
CA PHE A 211 -7.65 -4.37 -21.24
C PHE A 211 -6.53 -3.53 -21.85
N GLU A 212 -5.93 -2.61 -21.10
CA GLU A 212 -4.79 -1.81 -21.55
C GLU A 212 -3.56 -2.70 -21.89
N LEU A 213 -3.38 -3.81 -21.18
CA LEU A 213 -2.28 -4.75 -21.43
C LEU A 213 -2.54 -5.65 -22.65
N GLU A 214 -3.79 -6.05 -22.89
CA GLU A 214 -4.14 -7.05 -23.92
C GLU A 214 -4.59 -6.41 -25.26
N VAL A 215 -5.01 -5.13 -25.24
CA VAL A 215 -5.60 -4.43 -26.38
C VAL A 215 -4.74 -3.24 -26.76
N PRO A 216 -3.92 -3.35 -27.81
CA PRO A 216 -3.04 -2.26 -28.26
C PRO A 216 -3.78 -0.96 -28.55
N GLU A 217 -5.00 -1.04 -29.12
CA GLU A 217 -5.83 0.10 -29.47
C GLU A 217 -6.36 0.85 -28.24
N ILE A 218 -6.41 0.20 -27.06
CA ILE A 218 -6.68 0.88 -25.78
C ILE A 218 -5.40 1.48 -25.23
N TYR A 219 -4.28 0.79 -25.35
CA TYR A 219 -2.98 1.26 -24.87
C TYR A 219 -2.53 2.53 -25.58
N ASP A 220 -2.73 2.63 -26.90
CA ASP A 220 -2.38 3.81 -27.68
C ASP A 220 -3.44 4.93 -27.65
N GLY A 221 -4.60 4.66 -27.01
CA GLY A 221 -5.68 5.62 -26.84
C GLY A 221 -6.60 5.81 -28.04
N THR A 222 -6.49 4.97 -29.08
CA THR A 222 -7.42 4.91 -30.22
C THR A 222 -8.81 4.48 -29.77
N VAL A 223 -8.88 3.49 -28.87
CA VAL A 223 -10.10 3.05 -28.19
C VAL A 223 -10.05 3.48 -26.72
N GLU A 224 -11.11 4.10 -26.25
CA GLU A 224 -11.24 4.52 -24.86
C GLU A 224 -12.27 3.69 -24.11
N ILE A 225 -11.92 3.35 -22.86
CA ILE A 225 -12.88 2.80 -21.88
C ILE A 225 -13.57 3.98 -21.18
N LYS A 226 -14.83 4.20 -21.49
CA LYS A 226 -15.63 5.30 -20.96
C LYS A 226 -16.21 5.00 -19.56
N ALA A 227 -16.64 3.76 -19.33
CA ALA A 227 -17.19 3.34 -18.05
C ALA A 227 -16.99 1.84 -17.82
N ILE A 228 -16.89 1.48 -16.53
CA ILE A 228 -16.81 0.08 -16.08
C ILE A 228 -17.75 -0.12 -14.91
N SER A 229 -18.57 -1.16 -14.97
CA SER A 229 -19.38 -1.64 -13.87
C SER A 229 -19.10 -3.11 -13.62
N ARG A 230 -18.56 -3.44 -12.44
CA ARG A 230 -18.05 -4.77 -12.10
C ARG A 230 -18.73 -5.35 -10.89
N GLU A 231 -19.04 -6.64 -10.98
CA GLU A 231 -19.33 -7.55 -9.86
C GLU A 231 -18.31 -8.68 -9.94
N ALA A 232 -17.24 -8.54 -9.15
CA ALA A 232 -16.10 -9.44 -9.21
C ALA A 232 -16.50 -10.91 -9.05
N GLY A 233 -15.93 -11.78 -9.88
CA GLY A 233 -16.24 -13.20 -9.93
C GLY A 233 -17.58 -13.53 -10.60
N GLY A 234 -18.37 -12.53 -10.99
CA GLY A 234 -19.65 -12.71 -11.65
C GLY A 234 -19.65 -12.16 -13.08
N ARG A 235 -19.84 -10.87 -13.20
CA ARG A 235 -19.97 -10.20 -14.50
C ARG A 235 -19.44 -8.77 -14.46
N THR A 236 -18.83 -8.34 -15.55
CA THR A 236 -18.40 -6.95 -15.77
C THR A 236 -18.98 -6.43 -17.08
N LYS A 237 -19.48 -5.20 -17.05
CA LYS A 237 -19.87 -4.43 -18.23
C LYS A 237 -18.89 -3.30 -18.46
N ILE A 238 -18.45 -3.14 -19.73
CA ILE A 238 -17.45 -2.16 -20.14
C ILE A 238 -17.98 -1.38 -21.32
N ALA A 239 -18.08 -0.07 -21.17
CA ALA A 239 -18.42 0.83 -22.26
C ALA A 239 -17.14 1.31 -22.95
N VAL A 240 -17.05 1.10 -24.25
CA VAL A 240 -15.90 1.46 -25.08
C VAL A 240 -16.32 2.36 -26.23
N GLU A 241 -15.43 3.26 -26.62
CA GLU A 241 -15.61 4.17 -27.75
C GLU A 241 -14.31 4.24 -28.55
N SER A 242 -14.44 4.27 -29.88
CA SER A 242 -13.28 4.53 -30.75
C SER A 242 -13.25 6.00 -31.17
N LYS A 243 -12.07 6.62 -31.06
CA LYS A 243 -11.81 7.96 -31.60
C LYS A 243 -11.61 7.95 -33.10
N ASN A 244 -11.28 6.79 -33.65
CA ASN A 244 -11.10 6.60 -35.08
C ASN A 244 -12.32 5.85 -35.63
N PRO A 245 -13.11 6.46 -36.53
CA PRO A 245 -14.29 5.83 -37.10
C PRO A 245 -14.00 4.54 -37.91
N ASP A 246 -12.76 4.35 -38.35
CA ASP A 246 -12.34 3.16 -39.09
C ASP A 246 -12.01 1.97 -38.16
N VAL A 247 -11.99 2.18 -36.84
CA VAL A 247 -11.66 1.16 -35.84
C VAL A 247 -12.91 0.76 -35.07
N ASP A 248 -13.31 -0.51 -35.17
CA ASP A 248 -14.36 -1.09 -34.31
C ASP A 248 -13.85 -1.30 -32.90
N ALA A 249 -14.32 -0.47 -31.98
CA ALA A 249 -13.92 -0.52 -30.56
C ALA A 249 -14.22 -1.87 -29.90
N ILE A 250 -15.36 -2.48 -30.21
CA ILE A 250 -15.76 -3.77 -29.61
C ILE A 250 -14.93 -4.89 -30.23
N GLY A 251 -14.79 -4.89 -31.57
CA GLY A 251 -13.98 -5.87 -32.30
C GLY A 251 -12.52 -5.87 -31.86
N ALA A 252 -11.93 -4.69 -31.64
CA ALA A 252 -10.57 -4.54 -31.12
C ALA A 252 -10.39 -5.18 -29.72
N CYS A 253 -11.36 -4.96 -28.84
CA CYS A 253 -11.36 -5.56 -27.49
C CYS A 253 -11.55 -7.08 -27.51
N ILE A 254 -12.35 -7.61 -28.43
CA ILE A 254 -12.56 -9.05 -28.57
C ILE A 254 -11.30 -9.74 -29.12
N GLY A 255 -10.66 -9.12 -30.09
CA GLY A 255 -9.48 -9.64 -30.78
C GLY A 255 -9.78 -10.84 -31.70
N PRO A 256 -8.77 -11.26 -32.49
CA PRO A 256 -8.92 -12.36 -33.45
C PRO A 256 -9.29 -13.66 -32.71
N ARG A 257 -10.36 -14.31 -33.17
CA ARG A 257 -10.89 -15.53 -32.56
C ARG A 257 -11.17 -15.42 -31.06
N ARG A 258 -11.49 -14.22 -30.59
CA ARG A 258 -11.74 -13.89 -29.18
C ARG A 258 -10.50 -14.05 -28.28
N SER A 259 -9.29 -14.01 -28.81
CA SER A 259 -8.07 -14.28 -28.06
C SER A 259 -7.87 -13.30 -26.91
N ARG A 260 -8.04 -11.99 -27.15
CA ARG A 260 -7.80 -10.93 -26.15
C ARG A 260 -8.79 -11.01 -24.99
N ILE A 261 -10.09 -11.04 -25.31
CA ILE A 261 -11.12 -11.12 -24.26
C ILE A 261 -11.04 -12.43 -23.47
N ASN A 262 -10.70 -13.56 -24.12
CA ASN A 262 -10.58 -14.83 -23.43
C ASN A 262 -9.39 -14.85 -22.47
N ALA A 263 -8.26 -14.21 -22.81
CA ALA A 263 -7.12 -14.06 -21.90
C ALA A 263 -7.51 -13.30 -20.60
N ILE A 264 -8.28 -12.20 -20.78
CA ILE A 264 -8.77 -11.41 -19.65
C ILE A 264 -9.78 -12.21 -18.79
N VAL A 265 -10.72 -12.91 -19.43
CA VAL A 265 -11.70 -13.76 -18.76
C VAL A 265 -11.01 -14.87 -17.96
N GLN A 266 -9.96 -15.47 -18.52
CA GLN A 266 -9.17 -16.51 -17.86
C GLN A 266 -8.43 -15.93 -16.62
N GLU A 267 -7.78 -14.77 -16.77
CA GLU A 267 -7.12 -14.08 -15.65
C GLU A 267 -8.10 -13.77 -14.50
N LEU A 268 -9.35 -13.45 -14.83
CA LEU A 268 -10.42 -13.12 -13.88
C LEU A 268 -11.24 -14.34 -13.42
N ASN A 269 -10.67 -15.54 -13.50
CA ASN A 269 -11.31 -16.79 -13.06
C ASN A 269 -12.67 -17.05 -13.69
N GLY A 270 -12.84 -16.76 -14.99
CA GLY A 270 -14.06 -17.01 -15.75
C GLY A 270 -15.15 -15.93 -15.60
N GLU A 271 -14.83 -14.76 -15.06
CA GLU A 271 -15.74 -13.61 -14.95
C GLU A 271 -16.27 -13.21 -16.35
N LYS A 272 -17.59 -13.10 -16.49
CA LYS A 272 -18.21 -12.75 -17.79
C LYS A 272 -18.01 -11.26 -18.08
N ILE A 273 -17.60 -10.95 -19.30
CA ILE A 273 -17.37 -9.56 -19.74
C ILE A 273 -18.32 -9.23 -20.91
N ASP A 274 -19.13 -8.19 -20.70
CA ASP A 274 -19.99 -7.61 -21.74
C ASP A 274 -19.34 -6.30 -22.24
N LEU A 275 -19.00 -6.26 -23.52
CA LEU A 275 -18.50 -5.07 -24.21
C LEU A 275 -19.67 -4.31 -24.82
N ILE A 276 -19.73 -3.01 -24.56
CA ILE A 276 -20.83 -2.14 -24.91
C ILE A 276 -20.27 -0.92 -25.64
N GLY A 277 -20.81 -0.62 -26.83
CA GLY A 277 -20.48 0.63 -27.52
C GLY A 277 -21.05 1.82 -26.74
N TYR A 278 -20.19 2.75 -26.36
CA TYR A 278 -20.60 3.99 -25.73
C TYR A 278 -21.48 4.83 -26.69
N SER A 279 -22.39 5.59 -26.16
CA SER A 279 -23.13 6.63 -26.87
C SER A 279 -23.30 7.85 -25.99
N GLU A 280 -23.19 9.03 -26.56
CA GLU A 280 -23.47 10.30 -25.86
C GLU A 280 -24.98 10.50 -25.67
N VAL A 281 -25.82 9.80 -26.46
CA VAL A 281 -27.26 9.79 -26.33
C VAL A 281 -27.65 8.83 -25.21
N PRO A 282 -28.20 9.32 -24.08
CA PRO A 282 -28.45 8.49 -22.89
C PRO A 282 -29.36 7.29 -23.19
N GLU A 283 -30.42 7.49 -23.98
CA GLU A 283 -31.37 6.42 -24.35
C GLU A 283 -30.70 5.27 -25.10
N GLU A 284 -29.83 5.59 -26.04
CA GLU A 284 -29.07 4.59 -26.78
C GLU A 284 -28.06 3.87 -25.87
N PHE A 285 -27.38 4.62 -25.00
CA PHE A 285 -26.41 4.04 -24.07
C PHE A 285 -27.07 3.09 -23.08
N ILE A 286 -28.23 3.48 -22.52
CA ILE A 286 -29.02 2.65 -21.61
C ILE A 286 -29.49 1.37 -22.33
N ALA A 287 -30.02 1.49 -23.55
CA ALA A 287 -30.46 0.34 -24.35
C ALA A 287 -29.30 -0.65 -24.57
N LYS A 288 -28.14 -0.16 -25.03
CA LYS A 288 -26.93 -0.98 -25.22
C LYS A 288 -26.42 -1.59 -23.91
N ALA A 289 -26.53 -0.86 -22.79
CA ALA A 289 -26.06 -1.32 -21.47
C ALA A 289 -26.86 -2.51 -20.92
N LEU A 290 -28.11 -2.70 -21.38
CA LEU A 290 -28.94 -3.83 -21.00
C LEU A 290 -28.66 -5.10 -21.80
N ALA A 291 -27.78 -5.04 -22.80
CA ALA A 291 -27.36 -6.24 -23.51
C ALA A 291 -26.98 -7.37 -22.52
N PRO A 292 -27.29 -8.65 -22.83
CA PRO A 292 -27.78 -9.17 -24.11
C PRO A 292 -29.29 -9.07 -24.34
N ALA A 293 -30.07 -8.42 -23.46
CA ALA A 293 -31.50 -8.25 -23.68
C ALA A 293 -31.77 -7.20 -24.76
N GLU A 294 -32.79 -7.47 -25.58
CA GLU A 294 -33.29 -6.51 -26.55
C GLU A 294 -34.17 -5.47 -25.84
N VAL A 295 -34.03 -4.21 -26.23
CA VAL A 295 -34.81 -3.10 -25.72
C VAL A 295 -35.68 -2.53 -26.84
N ILE A 296 -36.96 -2.32 -26.55
CA ILE A 296 -37.93 -1.73 -27.48
C ILE A 296 -37.82 -0.19 -27.45
N SER A 297 -37.84 0.37 -26.25
CA SER A 297 -37.76 1.83 -26.05
C SER A 297 -37.17 2.19 -24.70
N VAL A 298 -36.51 3.35 -24.65
CA VAL A 298 -36.03 3.98 -23.44
C VAL A 298 -36.63 5.37 -23.37
N THR A 299 -37.21 5.72 -22.23
CA THR A 299 -37.77 7.06 -21.97
C THR A 299 -37.07 7.62 -20.73
N ILE A 300 -36.51 8.81 -20.86
CA ILE A 300 -35.94 9.52 -19.70
C ILE A 300 -37.12 10.17 -18.96
N ASP A 301 -37.40 9.72 -17.76
CA ASP A 301 -38.49 10.22 -16.92
C ASP A 301 -38.11 11.51 -16.19
N ASP A 302 -36.85 11.60 -15.77
CA ASP A 302 -36.29 12.71 -15.00
C ASP A 302 -34.79 12.80 -15.22
N GLU A 303 -34.33 13.84 -15.88
CA GLU A 303 -32.92 14.07 -16.19
C GLU A 303 -32.11 14.42 -14.93
N ASP A 304 -32.67 15.24 -14.04
CA ASP A 304 -31.99 15.69 -12.81
C ASP A 304 -31.81 14.53 -11.83
N ALA A 305 -32.85 13.71 -11.67
CA ALA A 305 -32.81 12.52 -10.81
C ALA A 305 -32.19 11.30 -11.52
N LYS A 306 -31.84 11.44 -12.80
CA LYS A 306 -31.30 10.36 -13.67
C LYS A 306 -32.16 9.10 -13.59
N LYS A 307 -33.44 9.26 -13.90
CA LYS A 307 -34.41 8.14 -13.92
C LYS A 307 -34.88 7.89 -15.34
N CYS A 308 -35.04 6.63 -15.67
CA CYS A 308 -35.54 6.19 -16.96
C CYS A 308 -36.41 4.95 -16.84
N THR A 309 -37.39 4.84 -17.73
CA THR A 309 -38.21 3.65 -17.95
C THR A 309 -37.78 2.99 -19.24
N VAL A 310 -37.56 1.69 -19.19
CA VAL A 310 -37.13 0.87 -20.31
C VAL A 310 -38.17 -0.20 -20.57
N ILE A 311 -38.67 -0.25 -21.80
CA ILE A 311 -39.62 -1.25 -22.26
C ILE A 311 -38.87 -2.35 -22.99
N VAL A 312 -39.09 -3.59 -22.58
CA VAL A 312 -38.52 -4.78 -23.20
C VAL A 312 -39.60 -5.78 -23.65
N PRO A 313 -39.35 -6.62 -24.63
CA PRO A 313 -40.26 -7.73 -24.97
C PRO A 313 -40.52 -8.61 -23.76
N ASN A 314 -41.72 -9.13 -23.61
CA ASN A 314 -42.12 -9.93 -22.43
C ASN A 314 -41.18 -11.12 -22.17
N ASN A 315 -40.71 -11.77 -23.25
CA ASN A 315 -39.76 -12.89 -23.16
C ASN A 315 -38.32 -12.46 -22.78
N GLN A 316 -38.00 -11.18 -22.89
CA GLN A 316 -36.69 -10.63 -22.57
C GLN A 316 -36.61 -10.05 -21.13
N LEU A 317 -37.74 -9.88 -20.45
CA LEU A 317 -37.78 -9.23 -19.12
C LEU A 317 -36.83 -9.90 -18.11
N SER A 318 -36.87 -11.23 -18.01
CA SER A 318 -35.96 -11.97 -17.12
C SER A 318 -34.50 -11.82 -17.49
N LEU A 319 -34.19 -11.69 -18.78
CA LEU A 319 -32.82 -11.49 -19.28
C LEU A 319 -32.34 -10.06 -19.00
N ALA A 320 -33.22 -9.07 -19.20
CA ALA A 320 -32.93 -7.65 -18.93
C ALA A 320 -32.66 -7.40 -17.44
N ILE A 321 -33.42 -8.02 -16.56
CA ILE A 321 -33.21 -7.97 -15.11
C ILE A 321 -31.97 -8.78 -14.72
N GLY A 322 -31.81 -9.99 -15.26
CA GLY A 322 -30.75 -10.92 -14.93
C GLY A 322 -30.94 -11.63 -13.59
N ASN A 323 -30.10 -12.61 -13.33
CA ASN A 323 -30.14 -13.36 -12.06
C ASN A 323 -29.94 -12.40 -10.86
N ARG A 324 -30.88 -12.39 -9.92
CA ARG A 324 -30.89 -11.50 -8.75
C ARG A 324 -30.76 -9.99 -9.10
N GLY A 325 -31.19 -9.60 -10.28
CA GLY A 325 -31.10 -8.23 -10.77
C GLY A 325 -29.70 -7.80 -11.21
N GLN A 326 -28.77 -8.74 -11.45
CA GLN A 326 -27.37 -8.45 -11.76
C GLN A 326 -27.25 -7.60 -13.03
N ASN A 327 -27.93 -7.96 -14.13
CA ASN A 327 -27.82 -7.23 -15.39
C ASN A 327 -28.31 -5.79 -15.26
N ALA A 328 -29.49 -5.59 -14.67
CA ALA A 328 -30.06 -4.27 -14.43
C ALA A 328 -29.19 -3.40 -13.49
N LYS A 329 -28.67 -3.97 -12.40
CA LYS A 329 -27.77 -3.26 -11.47
C LYS A 329 -26.46 -2.84 -12.13
N LEU A 330 -25.87 -3.72 -12.95
CA LEU A 330 -24.64 -3.40 -13.66
C LEU A 330 -24.87 -2.32 -14.72
N ALA A 331 -25.97 -2.39 -15.47
CA ALA A 331 -26.37 -1.37 -16.44
C ALA A 331 -26.62 -0.02 -15.77
N ALA A 332 -27.35 0.00 -14.66
CA ALA A 332 -27.61 1.21 -13.88
C ALA A 332 -26.32 1.88 -13.38
N ARG A 333 -25.38 1.10 -12.85
CA ARG A 333 -24.07 1.62 -12.41
C ARG A 333 -23.19 2.09 -13.58
N LEU A 334 -23.27 1.42 -14.73
CA LEU A 334 -22.50 1.76 -15.92
C LEU A 334 -22.95 3.10 -16.50
N THR A 335 -24.28 3.30 -16.61
CA THR A 335 -24.89 4.48 -17.23
C THR A 335 -25.08 5.63 -16.24
N GLY A 336 -25.14 5.33 -14.94
CA GLY A 336 -25.44 6.29 -13.90
C GLY A 336 -26.95 6.58 -13.74
N PHE A 337 -27.83 5.87 -14.48
CA PHE A 337 -29.28 6.03 -14.41
C PHE A 337 -29.94 5.00 -13.49
N LYS A 338 -31.04 5.38 -12.87
CA LYS A 338 -31.96 4.47 -12.19
C LYS A 338 -32.92 3.91 -13.25
N ILE A 339 -32.77 2.64 -13.58
CA ILE A 339 -33.48 2.00 -14.66
C ILE A 339 -34.69 1.23 -14.12
N ASP A 340 -35.88 1.60 -14.55
CA ASP A 340 -37.12 0.85 -14.33
C ASP A 340 -37.43 0.04 -15.59
N ILE A 341 -37.39 -1.29 -15.46
CA ILE A 341 -37.56 -2.21 -16.61
C ILE A 341 -38.99 -2.76 -16.58
N ARG A 342 -39.74 -2.54 -17.65
CA ARG A 342 -41.12 -2.98 -17.81
C ARG A 342 -41.29 -3.87 -19.04
N PRO A 343 -42.20 -4.84 -18.99
CA PRO A 343 -42.58 -5.60 -20.18
C PRO A 343 -43.44 -4.75 -21.12
N GLU A 344 -43.40 -5.09 -22.40
CA GLU A 344 -44.21 -4.43 -23.45
C GLU A 344 -45.73 -4.50 -23.15
N PHE A 345 -46.15 -5.66 -22.65
CA PHE A 345 -47.56 -5.85 -22.23
C PHE A 345 -47.55 -6.16 -20.72
N GLU A 346 -48.03 -5.24 -19.90
CA GLU A 346 -48.44 -5.58 -18.55
C GLU A 346 -49.61 -6.56 -18.66
N ASN A 347 -49.40 -7.82 -18.25
CA ASN A 347 -50.51 -8.74 -18.08
C ASN A 347 -51.47 -8.14 -17.03
N THR A 348 -52.48 -7.40 -17.48
CA THR A 348 -53.57 -6.92 -16.67
C THR A 348 -54.42 -8.14 -16.30
N ILE A 349 -53.94 -8.99 -15.38
CA ILE A 349 -54.80 -9.88 -14.63
C ILE A 349 -55.46 -9.00 -13.57
N LYS A 350 -56.38 -8.13 -14.02
CA LYS A 350 -57.45 -7.61 -13.17
C LYS A 350 -58.56 -8.65 -13.19
N GLY A 351 -58.68 -9.36 -12.08
CA GLY A 351 -59.89 -9.95 -11.53
C GLY A 351 -60.95 -10.44 -12.51
N ILE A 352 -60.98 -11.75 -12.73
CA ILE A 352 -62.25 -12.45 -12.91
C ILE A 352 -62.58 -13.01 -11.53
N ASN A 353 -63.22 -12.20 -10.72
CA ASN A 353 -64.07 -12.61 -9.63
C ASN A 353 -65.31 -11.76 -9.75
N ASP A 354 -66.26 -12.30 -10.43
CA ASP A 354 -67.72 -12.15 -10.19
C ASP A 354 -68.35 -13.53 -10.29
#